data_fa29b7724f8cfde7c0044a774cf5606f
#
_entry.id   fa29b7724f8cfde7c0044a774cf5606f
#
_cell.length_a   1.000
_cell.length_b   1.000
_cell.length_c   1.000
_cell.angle_alpha   90.00
_cell.angle_beta   90.00
_cell.angle_gamma   90.00
#
_symmetry.space_group_name_H-M   'P 1'
#
loop_
_entity.id
_entity.type
_entity.pdbx_description
1 polymer ?
#
loop_
_entity_poly.entity_id
_entity_poly.type
_entity_poly.pdbx_seq_one_letter_code
_entity_poly.pdbx_strand_id
1 'polypeptide(L)'
;MVFNINNFFDDRSRKSKIADFQDLDHIDGVSISTVSANLYDQKRDDLVLFYFRNGANYASVYTQSKIVSENIKWNKKIKSKKIRALLVNARNANALTGSSGYKAIKELSLDLSKALSKKQYMDEDFPKKINPNEILFASTGTIGEKFPLIKIKNSISSLIEKIKYTQNKLIWMRAAMGIITTDLKPKLSMSECKIGTHTVNIYGIAKGSGMIYPNMGTTLGFVFTDAKLKSSVLKQILSKNIKTTFNAISCDGDTSTNDMVAIFSTNTANNPEIKNSRDPRLKNFIKSLHDVLLNLAKRVAADGEGASKFITIRSNKCKTEKDA
;
A
#
# COMPACT_ATOMS: atom_id res chain seq x y z
N MET A 1 18.35 22.61 -1.64
CA MET A 1 17.43 22.59 -2.78
C MET A 1 16.02 22.54 -2.20
N VAL A 2 15.24 23.60 -2.35
CA VAL A 2 13.85 23.63 -1.90
C VAL A 2 13.08 22.69 -2.84
N PHE A 3 12.46 21.67 -2.28
CA PHE A 3 11.66 20.70 -3.03
C PHE A 3 10.42 21.41 -3.56
N ASN A 4 10.41 21.71 -4.86
CA ASN A 4 9.24 22.31 -5.51
C ASN A 4 8.37 21.18 -6.06
N ILE A 5 7.27 20.93 -5.36
CA ILE A 5 6.29 19.91 -5.70
C ILE A 5 5.72 20.10 -7.12
N ASN A 6 5.64 21.35 -7.59
CA ASN A 6 5.13 21.69 -8.93
C ASN A 6 6.07 21.21 -10.05
N ASN A 7 7.40 21.11 -9.81
CA ASN A 7 8.34 20.59 -10.81
C ASN A 7 8.13 19.09 -11.10
N PHE A 8 7.48 18.36 -10.19
CA PHE A 8 7.11 16.95 -10.38
C PHE A 8 5.90 16.78 -11.32
N PHE A 9 5.09 17.83 -11.46
CA PHE A 9 3.84 17.79 -12.22
C PHE A 9 3.91 18.48 -13.56
N ASP A 10 4.97 19.26 -13.82
CA ASP A 10 5.16 20.01 -15.08
C ASP A 10 5.83 19.15 -16.15
N ASP A 11 5.34 17.93 -16.34
CA ASP A 11 5.74 17.12 -17.49
C ASP A 11 4.82 17.42 -18.68
N ARG A 12 5.22 18.41 -19.46
CA ARG A 12 4.54 18.85 -20.69
C ARG A 12 4.45 17.76 -21.77
N SER A 13 5.23 16.68 -21.63
CA SER A 13 5.32 15.61 -22.64
C SER A 13 4.18 14.60 -22.54
N ARG A 14 3.46 14.52 -21.42
CA ARG A 14 2.43 13.51 -21.18
C ARG A 14 1.13 14.12 -20.67
N LYS A 15 0.29 14.57 -21.59
CA LYS A 15 -1.12 14.84 -21.30
C LYS A 15 -1.87 13.52 -21.07
N SER A 16 -1.70 12.94 -19.90
CA SER A 16 -2.52 11.81 -19.47
C SER A 16 -3.96 12.30 -19.29
N LYS A 17 -4.92 11.62 -19.88
CA LYS A 17 -6.37 11.84 -19.63
C LYS A 17 -6.82 11.40 -18.23
N ILE A 18 -5.88 10.98 -17.39
CA ILE A 18 -6.16 10.61 -16.01
C ILE A 18 -6.19 11.91 -15.20
N ALA A 19 -7.29 12.11 -14.49
CA ALA A 19 -7.53 13.31 -13.68
C ALA A 19 -6.33 13.67 -12.80
N ASP A 20 -6.20 14.96 -12.50
CA ASP A 20 -5.14 15.51 -11.68
C ASP A 20 -5.04 14.80 -10.32
N PHE A 21 -3.93 14.99 -9.71
CA PHE A 21 -3.54 14.44 -8.43
C PHE A 21 -4.51 14.86 -7.32
N GLN A 22 -5.02 13.90 -6.57
CA GLN A 22 -5.87 14.20 -5.43
C GLN A 22 -5.02 14.43 -4.18
N ASP A 23 -5.25 15.54 -3.51
CA ASP A 23 -4.61 15.87 -2.23
C ASP A 23 -5.22 15.00 -1.12
N LEU A 24 -4.43 14.07 -0.58
CA LEU A 24 -4.81 13.33 0.61
C LEU A 24 -4.53 14.17 1.85
N ASP A 25 -5.49 14.20 2.76
CA ASP A 25 -5.40 14.91 4.02
C ASP A 25 -5.39 13.93 5.20
N HIS A 26 -5.97 14.30 6.32
CA HIS A 26 -6.01 13.47 7.51
C HIS A 26 -7.01 12.30 7.37
N ILE A 27 -6.58 11.12 7.82
CA ILE A 27 -7.44 9.96 8.06
C ILE A 27 -7.13 9.42 9.45
N ASP A 28 -8.14 9.36 10.29
CA ASP A 28 -7.95 9.03 11.70
C ASP A 28 -7.47 7.58 11.92
N GLY A 29 -6.60 7.40 12.89
CA GLY A 29 -6.04 6.10 13.26
C GLY A 29 -4.88 5.62 12.37
N VAL A 30 -4.51 6.35 11.31
CA VAL A 30 -3.30 6.12 10.52
C VAL A 30 -2.19 7.05 11.00
N SER A 31 -0.96 6.60 11.07
CA SER A 31 0.23 7.41 11.29
C SER A 31 1.29 7.04 10.27
N ILE A 32 2.04 8.03 9.80
CA ILE A 32 3.01 7.82 8.72
C ILE A 32 4.38 8.34 9.13
N SER A 33 5.42 7.60 8.76
CA SER A 33 6.80 8.04 8.83
C SER A 33 7.56 7.63 7.57
N THR A 34 8.45 8.50 7.12
CA THR A 34 9.33 8.24 5.97
C THR A 34 10.75 8.66 6.28
N VAL A 35 11.73 7.84 5.92
CA VAL A 35 13.15 8.12 6.08
C VAL A 35 13.95 7.57 4.90
N SER A 36 15.15 8.11 4.71
CA SER A 36 16.18 7.46 3.90
C SER A 36 16.93 6.45 4.76
N ALA A 37 16.89 5.20 4.37
CA ALA A 37 17.76 4.15 4.91
C ALA A 37 19.05 4.00 4.08
N ASN A 38 19.32 4.95 3.18
CA ASN A 38 20.45 4.96 2.26
C ASN A 38 20.52 3.68 1.40
N LEU A 39 19.35 3.24 0.90
CA LEU A 39 19.26 2.10 -0.02
C LEU A 39 19.63 2.52 -1.44
N TYR A 40 19.47 3.80 -1.77
CA TYR A 40 19.94 4.43 -3.02
C TYR A 40 21.15 5.29 -2.76
N ASP A 41 21.97 5.50 -3.80
CA ASP A 41 23.11 6.43 -3.76
C ASP A 41 22.64 7.89 -3.63
N GLN A 42 21.50 8.20 -4.25
CA GLN A 42 20.88 9.51 -4.12
C GLN A 42 20.06 9.60 -2.82
N LYS A 43 20.14 10.73 -2.13
CA LYS A 43 19.38 10.98 -0.90
C LYS A 43 17.89 11.13 -1.23
N ARG A 44 17.11 10.12 -0.87
CA ARG A 44 15.64 10.11 -0.97
C ARG A 44 15.05 9.24 0.14
N ASP A 45 13.77 9.43 0.43
CA ASP A 45 13.06 8.49 1.29
C ASP A 45 12.91 7.15 0.53
N ASP A 46 13.27 6.05 1.17
CA ASP A 46 13.25 4.69 0.62
C ASP A 46 12.71 3.66 1.63
N LEU A 47 12.32 4.14 2.81
CA LEU A 47 11.70 3.37 3.87
C LEU A 47 10.48 4.11 4.39
N VAL A 48 9.30 3.46 4.35
CA VAL A 48 8.02 4.03 4.73
C VAL A 48 7.34 3.14 5.77
N LEU A 49 6.89 3.73 6.85
CA LEU A 49 6.13 3.08 7.91
C LEU A 49 4.72 3.65 7.96
N PHE A 50 3.73 2.78 7.84
CA PHE A 50 2.35 3.04 8.24
C PHE A 50 2.13 2.38 9.59
N TYR A 51 1.79 3.19 10.59
CA TYR A 51 1.56 2.74 11.95
C TYR A 51 0.10 2.97 12.35
N PHE A 52 -0.51 1.94 12.91
CA PHE A 52 -1.89 1.94 13.37
C PHE A 52 -1.91 1.85 14.88
N ARG A 53 -2.00 3.00 15.54
CA ARG A 53 -1.90 3.14 17.01
C ARG A 53 -2.82 2.17 17.77
N ASN A 54 -4.08 2.03 17.31
CA ASN A 54 -5.08 1.14 17.91
C ASN A 54 -5.23 -0.19 17.15
N GLY A 55 -4.35 -0.43 16.18
CA GLY A 55 -4.44 -1.54 15.24
C GLY A 55 -5.52 -1.32 14.19
N ALA A 56 -5.30 -1.87 13.00
CA ALA A 56 -6.24 -1.83 11.90
C ALA A 56 -6.72 -3.24 11.54
N ASN A 57 -8.00 -3.40 11.27
CA ASN A 57 -8.50 -4.56 10.53
C ASN A 57 -7.97 -4.49 9.11
N TYR A 58 -7.65 -5.61 8.49
CA TYR A 58 -7.05 -5.58 7.16
C TYR A 58 -7.49 -6.75 6.29
N ALA A 59 -7.29 -6.56 4.99
CA ALA A 59 -7.30 -7.63 4.00
C ALA A 59 -6.22 -7.34 2.96
N SER A 60 -5.63 -8.40 2.42
CA SER A 60 -4.59 -8.30 1.39
C SER A 60 -4.81 -9.33 0.31
N VAL A 61 -4.47 -8.97 -0.92
CA VAL A 61 -4.28 -9.87 -2.05
C VAL A 61 -2.82 -9.79 -2.48
N TYR A 62 -2.28 -10.90 -2.93
CA TYR A 62 -0.86 -11.06 -3.24
C TYR A 62 -0.66 -11.67 -4.61
N THR A 63 0.54 -11.50 -5.15
CA THR A 63 0.96 -12.13 -6.41
C THR A 63 0.60 -13.61 -6.47
N GLN A 64 0.25 -14.05 -7.67
CA GLN A 64 0.04 -15.45 -8.03
C GLN A 64 1.29 -16.10 -8.64
N SER A 65 2.40 -15.36 -8.71
CA SER A 65 3.69 -15.92 -9.15
C SER A 65 4.06 -17.15 -8.31
N LYS A 66 4.65 -18.15 -8.97
CA LYS A 66 5.26 -19.31 -8.28
C LYS A 66 6.50 -18.90 -7.48
N ILE A 67 7.18 -17.84 -7.90
CA ILE A 67 8.33 -17.24 -7.20
C ILE A 67 7.80 -16.09 -6.36
N VAL A 68 7.80 -16.26 -5.04
CA VAL A 68 7.22 -15.32 -4.08
C VAL A 68 8.30 -14.76 -3.18
N SER A 69 8.32 -13.44 -2.99
CA SER A 69 9.25 -12.74 -2.09
C SER A 69 9.10 -13.18 -0.63
N GLU A 70 10.16 -13.01 0.14
CA GLU A 70 10.19 -13.45 1.54
C GLU A 70 9.24 -12.65 2.43
N ASN A 71 8.97 -11.39 2.11
CA ASN A 71 7.96 -10.60 2.82
C ASN A 71 6.54 -11.16 2.63
N ILE A 72 6.17 -11.58 1.42
CA ILE A 72 4.85 -12.18 1.17
C ILE A 72 4.74 -13.53 1.88
N LYS A 73 5.82 -14.32 1.92
CA LYS A 73 5.85 -15.56 2.71
C LYS A 73 5.64 -15.28 4.20
N TRP A 74 6.22 -14.20 4.73
CA TRP A 74 5.97 -13.73 6.09
C TRP A 74 4.53 -13.32 6.29
N ASN A 75 4.01 -12.42 5.45
CA ASN A 75 2.65 -11.88 5.56
C ASN A 75 1.58 -12.97 5.50
N LYS A 76 1.76 -13.98 4.63
CA LYS A 76 0.83 -15.13 4.51
C LYS A 76 0.76 -15.99 5.77
N LYS A 77 1.77 -15.95 6.64
CA LYS A 77 1.81 -16.69 7.92
C LYS A 77 1.18 -15.92 9.08
N ILE A 78 0.89 -14.61 8.91
CA ILE A 78 0.28 -13.80 9.94
C ILE A 78 -1.17 -14.27 10.16
N LYS A 79 -1.48 -14.60 11.42
CA LYS A 79 -2.82 -15.01 11.87
C LYS A 79 -3.52 -13.92 12.68
N SER A 80 -2.83 -12.82 12.97
CA SER A 80 -3.43 -11.70 13.72
C SER A 80 -4.63 -11.12 12.97
N LYS A 81 -5.70 -10.84 13.69
CA LYS A 81 -6.89 -10.18 13.14
C LYS A 81 -6.67 -8.68 12.96
N LYS A 82 -5.73 -8.10 13.68
CA LYS A 82 -5.36 -6.68 13.60
C LYS A 82 -3.89 -6.54 13.30
N ILE A 83 -3.56 -5.55 12.49
CA ILE A 83 -2.19 -5.17 12.16
C ILE A 83 -1.88 -3.83 12.84
N ARG A 84 -0.68 -3.73 13.40
CA ARG A 84 -0.17 -2.54 14.06
C ARG A 84 0.76 -1.73 13.17
N ALA A 85 1.39 -2.36 12.17
CA ALA A 85 2.27 -1.65 11.24
C ALA A 85 2.38 -2.34 9.88
N LEU A 86 2.67 -1.54 8.86
CA LEU A 86 3.18 -1.96 7.56
C LEU A 86 4.49 -1.21 7.32
N LEU A 87 5.59 -1.94 7.16
CA LEU A 87 6.88 -1.39 6.75
C LEU A 87 7.11 -1.70 5.26
N VAL A 88 7.42 -0.65 4.49
CA VAL A 88 7.69 -0.75 3.06
C VAL A 88 9.09 -0.27 2.78
N ASN A 89 9.91 -1.07 2.09
CA ASN A 89 11.18 -0.62 1.55
C ASN A 89 11.19 -0.61 0.01
N ALA A 90 11.82 0.41 -0.56
CA ALA A 90 12.15 0.46 -1.98
C ALA A 90 13.56 -0.13 -2.24
N ARG A 91 14.00 -0.15 -3.50
CA ARG A 91 15.31 -0.58 -4.01
C ARG A 91 15.57 -2.08 -4.00
N ASN A 92 15.09 -2.84 -3.03
CA ASN A 92 15.36 -4.29 -2.92
C ASN A 92 14.04 -5.06 -2.74
N ALA A 93 13.80 -6.05 -3.58
CA ALA A 93 12.55 -6.82 -3.60
C ALA A 93 12.49 -7.89 -2.51
N ASN A 94 13.60 -8.26 -1.90
CA ASN A 94 13.71 -9.42 -1.01
C ASN A 94 13.13 -10.71 -1.63
N ALA A 95 13.35 -10.89 -2.91
CA ALA A 95 12.93 -12.04 -3.69
C ALA A 95 14.15 -12.80 -4.18
N LEU A 96 14.08 -14.15 -4.24
CA LEU A 96 15.19 -15.06 -4.52
C LEU A 96 16.38 -14.92 -3.54
N THR A 97 16.11 -14.47 -2.32
CA THR A 97 17.11 -14.31 -1.24
C THR A 97 17.19 -15.52 -0.32
N GLY A 98 16.34 -16.52 -0.53
CA GLY A 98 16.30 -17.76 0.22
C GLY A 98 16.02 -17.56 1.72
N SER A 99 16.53 -18.48 2.55
CA SER A 99 16.30 -18.44 3.99
C SER A 99 16.86 -17.19 4.68
N SER A 100 17.89 -16.56 4.11
CA SER A 100 18.50 -15.35 4.68
C SER A 100 17.54 -14.16 4.62
N GLY A 101 16.82 -13.98 3.51
CA GLY A 101 15.82 -12.93 3.37
C GLY A 101 14.65 -13.11 4.34
N TYR A 102 14.17 -14.34 4.54
CA TYR A 102 13.11 -14.62 5.51
C TYR A 102 13.56 -14.38 6.96
N LYS A 103 14.80 -14.82 7.32
CA LYS A 103 15.38 -14.55 8.63
C LYS A 103 15.51 -13.05 8.89
N ALA A 104 15.90 -12.28 7.87
CA ALA A 104 15.99 -10.83 7.96
C ALA A 104 14.61 -10.17 8.28
N ILE A 105 13.53 -10.60 7.62
CA ILE A 105 12.18 -10.12 7.93
C ILE A 105 11.78 -10.48 9.37
N LYS A 106 12.07 -11.69 9.82
CA LYS A 106 11.79 -12.11 11.20
C LYS A 106 12.55 -11.24 12.21
N GLU A 107 13.81 -10.94 11.97
CA GLU A 107 14.61 -10.07 12.82
C GLU A 107 14.07 -8.63 12.84
N LEU A 108 13.77 -8.06 11.66
CA LEU A 108 13.15 -6.73 11.57
C LEU A 108 11.80 -6.66 12.30
N SER A 109 11.00 -7.72 12.24
CA SER A 109 9.72 -7.75 12.94
C SER A 109 9.88 -7.69 14.45
N LEU A 110 10.91 -8.33 15.00
CA LEU A 110 11.25 -8.27 16.42
C LEU A 110 11.73 -6.88 16.82
N ASP A 111 12.65 -6.28 16.05
CA ASP A 111 13.21 -4.96 16.38
C ASP A 111 12.15 -3.86 16.26
N LEU A 112 11.37 -3.89 15.19
CA LEU A 112 10.30 -2.91 14.96
C LEU A 112 9.18 -3.04 16.00
N SER A 113 8.80 -4.26 16.37
CA SER A 113 7.77 -4.47 17.42
C SER A 113 8.23 -3.95 18.79
N LYS A 114 9.52 -4.13 19.16
CA LYS A 114 10.11 -3.57 20.37
C LYS A 114 10.12 -2.04 20.34
N ALA A 115 10.58 -1.46 19.22
CA ALA A 115 10.67 0.00 19.07
C ALA A 115 9.28 0.67 19.10
N LEU A 116 8.29 0.11 18.41
CA LEU A 116 6.91 0.59 18.44
C LEU A 116 6.25 0.42 19.80
N SER A 117 6.51 -0.70 20.50
CA SER A 117 6.01 -0.89 21.87
C SER A 117 6.59 0.16 22.81
N LYS A 118 7.91 0.42 22.72
CA LYS A 118 8.55 1.48 23.53
C LYS A 118 7.94 2.85 23.24
N LYS A 119 7.71 3.19 21.97
CA LYS A 119 7.04 4.42 21.56
C LYS A 119 5.64 4.53 22.18
N GLN A 120 4.86 3.46 22.16
CA GLN A 120 3.53 3.42 22.75
C GLN A 120 3.55 3.62 24.27
N TYR A 121 4.53 3.03 24.98
CA TYR A 121 4.73 3.25 26.42
C TYR A 121 5.06 4.69 26.78
N MET A 122 5.66 5.44 25.86
CA MET A 122 5.97 6.86 26.07
C MET A 122 4.78 7.78 25.76
N ASP A 123 3.90 7.37 24.87
CA ASP A 123 2.86 8.23 24.29
C ASP A 123 1.46 7.94 24.85
N GLU A 124 1.24 6.86 25.59
CA GLU A 124 -0.10 6.39 26.01
C GLU A 124 -0.16 5.98 27.49
N ASP A 125 -1.27 6.31 28.14
CA ASP A 125 -1.55 5.92 29.52
C ASP A 125 -1.75 4.40 29.68
N PHE A 126 -2.27 3.73 28.63
CA PHE A 126 -2.55 2.30 28.61
C PHE A 126 -1.91 1.61 27.39
N PRO A 127 -0.57 1.55 27.34
CA PRO A 127 0.12 0.99 26.20
C PRO A 127 -0.09 -0.52 26.07
N LYS A 128 -0.23 -0.98 24.83
CA LYS A 128 -0.32 -2.40 24.49
C LYS A 128 0.97 -2.86 23.83
N LYS A 129 1.55 -3.95 24.31
CA LYS A 129 2.68 -4.58 23.65
C LYS A 129 2.31 -4.94 22.21
N ILE A 130 3.18 -4.55 21.29
CA ILE A 130 3.07 -4.90 19.86
C ILE A 130 3.85 -6.19 19.61
N ASN A 131 3.22 -7.15 18.95
CA ASN A 131 3.85 -8.41 18.63
C ASN A 131 4.40 -8.40 17.20
N PRO A 132 5.49 -9.16 16.91
CA PRO A 132 6.06 -9.25 15.57
C PRO A 132 5.06 -9.68 14.50
N ASN A 133 4.11 -10.56 14.83
CA ASN A 133 3.05 -11.03 13.94
C ASN A 133 1.88 -10.04 13.73
N GLU A 134 2.02 -8.82 14.22
CA GLU A 134 1.13 -7.69 13.94
C GLU A 134 1.76 -6.71 12.93
N ILE A 135 2.91 -7.08 12.34
CA ILE A 135 3.65 -6.23 11.39
C ILE A 135 3.69 -6.91 10.03
N LEU A 136 3.18 -6.20 9.02
CA LEU A 136 3.30 -6.56 7.61
C LEU A 136 4.53 -5.91 7.00
N PHE A 137 5.06 -6.55 5.97
CA PHE A 137 6.19 -6.04 5.18
C PHE A 137 5.84 -6.03 3.70
N ALA A 138 6.31 -4.99 3.01
CA ALA A 138 6.29 -4.92 1.56
C ALA A 138 7.66 -4.44 1.07
N SER A 139 8.13 -5.00 -0.03
CA SER A 139 9.40 -4.62 -0.65
C SER A 139 9.23 -4.48 -2.15
N THR A 140 10.03 -3.63 -2.74
CA THR A 140 10.07 -3.44 -4.19
C THR A 140 11.47 -3.04 -4.64
N GLY A 141 11.87 -3.45 -5.83
CA GLY A 141 13.17 -3.16 -6.42
C GLY A 141 13.86 -4.41 -6.95
N THR A 142 15.19 -4.46 -6.88
CA THR A 142 16.01 -5.50 -7.48
C THR A 142 15.76 -6.87 -6.85
N ILE A 143 15.60 -7.88 -7.71
CA ILE A 143 15.44 -9.29 -7.37
C ILE A 143 16.82 -9.95 -7.30
N GLY A 144 17.02 -10.89 -6.36
CA GLY A 144 18.26 -11.67 -6.24
C GLY A 144 19.38 -10.99 -5.44
N GLU A 145 19.27 -9.71 -5.15
CA GLU A 145 20.24 -9.01 -4.29
C GLU A 145 19.98 -9.32 -2.80
N LYS A 146 21.09 -9.42 -2.05
CA LYS A 146 21.04 -9.60 -0.58
C LYS A 146 20.20 -8.48 0.06
N PHE A 147 19.29 -8.88 0.95
CA PHE A 147 18.43 -7.92 1.64
C PHE A 147 19.24 -6.99 2.56
N PRO A 148 19.05 -5.66 2.49
CA PRO A 148 19.88 -4.67 3.18
C PRO A 148 19.47 -4.49 4.66
N LEU A 149 19.44 -5.61 5.40
CA LEU A 149 18.95 -5.68 6.79
C LEU A 149 19.57 -4.62 7.70
N ILE A 150 20.91 -4.48 7.67
CA ILE A 150 21.63 -3.57 8.60
C ILE A 150 21.25 -2.11 8.34
N LYS A 151 21.17 -1.69 7.07
CA LYS A 151 20.77 -0.31 6.72
C LYS A 151 19.35 0.00 7.23
N ILE A 152 18.42 -0.94 7.06
CA ILE A 152 17.04 -0.78 7.53
C ILE A 152 16.97 -0.76 9.06
N LYS A 153 17.67 -1.68 9.75
CA LYS A 153 17.73 -1.71 11.23
C LYS A 153 18.25 -0.40 11.81
N ASN A 154 19.34 0.13 11.27
CA ASN A 154 19.93 1.40 11.73
C ASN A 154 18.98 2.59 11.54
N SER A 155 17.98 2.47 10.66
CA SER A 155 17.00 3.52 10.38
C SER A 155 15.73 3.44 11.26
N ILE A 156 15.56 2.35 12.05
CA ILE A 156 14.33 2.13 12.84
C ILE A 156 14.14 3.27 13.86
N SER A 157 15.18 3.69 14.58
CA SER A 157 15.07 4.78 15.58
C SER A 157 14.53 6.06 14.94
N SER A 158 15.17 6.52 13.87
CA SER A 158 14.75 7.72 13.13
C SER A 158 13.33 7.58 12.55
N LEU A 159 12.97 6.37 12.09
CA LEU A 159 11.64 6.09 11.57
C LEU A 159 10.55 6.24 12.66
N ILE A 160 10.84 5.75 13.87
CA ILE A 160 9.92 5.84 15.02
C ILE A 160 9.80 7.28 15.52
N GLU A 161 10.91 8.02 15.62
CA GLU A 161 10.92 9.42 16.05
C GLU A 161 10.13 10.35 15.13
N LYS A 162 10.14 10.05 13.82
CA LYS A 162 9.46 10.84 12.79
C LYS A 162 7.99 10.47 12.57
N ILE A 163 7.41 9.58 13.38
CA ILE A 163 5.99 9.23 13.26
C ILE A 163 5.12 10.49 13.41
N LYS A 164 4.28 10.75 12.42
CA LYS A 164 3.25 11.79 12.44
C LYS A 164 1.89 11.17 12.65
N TYR A 165 1.26 11.48 13.76
CA TYR A 165 -0.08 10.98 14.11
C TYR A 165 -1.18 11.64 13.30
N THR A 166 -0.97 12.91 12.92
CA THR A 166 -1.80 13.62 11.96
C THR A 166 -1.08 13.70 10.62
N GLN A 167 -1.78 13.39 9.55
CA GLN A 167 -1.24 13.47 8.20
C GLN A 167 -1.74 14.76 7.52
N ASN A 168 -0.99 15.17 6.53
CA ASN A 168 -1.35 16.19 5.55
C ASN A 168 -0.90 15.70 4.17
N LYS A 169 -1.25 16.43 3.13
CA LYS A 169 -0.89 16.10 1.75
C LYS A 169 0.61 15.86 1.54
N LEU A 170 1.48 16.56 2.29
CA LEU A 170 2.93 16.44 2.15
C LEU A 170 3.44 15.07 2.62
N ILE A 171 2.96 14.57 3.78
CA ILE A 171 3.43 13.26 4.29
C ILE A 171 2.88 12.10 3.44
N TRP A 172 1.65 12.20 2.92
CA TRP A 172 1.12 11.24 1.97
C TRP A 172 1.94 11.22 0.67
N MET A 173 2.30 12.40 0.15
CA MET A 173 3.17 12.52 -1.02
C MET A 173 4.54 11.87 -0.76
N ARG A 174 5.17 12.17 0.37
CA ARG A 174 6.45 11.57 0.75
C ARG A 174 6.34 10.05 0.87
N ALA A 175 5.25 9.53 1.44
CA ALA A 175 5.01 8.09 1.50
C ALA A 175 4.87 7.47 0.11
N ALA A 176 4.09 8.08 -0.78
CA ALA A 176 3.93 7.62 -2.16
C ALA A 176 5.25 7.66 -2.94
N MET A 177 6.08 8.69 -2.72
CA MET A 177 7.42 8.80 -3.31
C MET A 177 8.43 7.82 -2.70
N GLY A 178 8.28 7.49 -1.42
CA GLY A 178 9.18 6.56 -0.72
C GLY A 178 9.04 5.10 -1.16
N ILE A 179 7.92 4.75 -1.79
CA ILE A 179 7.66 3.38 -2.27
C ILE A 179 7.92 3.17 -3.77
N ILE A 180 8.17 4.23 -4.55
CA ILE A 180 8.44 4.11 -6.00
C ILE A 180 9.88 3.65 -6.29
N THR A 181 10.07 3.04 -7.45
CA THR A 181 11.39 2.60 -7.96
C THR A 181 11.70 3.24 -9.30
N THR A 182 11.17 2.71 -10.38
CA THR A 182 11.31 3.21 -11.76
C THR A 182 10.12 4.08 -12.17
N ASP A 183 9.12 4.18 -11.30
CA ASP A 183 7.97 5.05 -11.51
C ASP A 183 8.38 6.51 -11.75
N LEU A 184 7.78 7.15 -12.72
CA LEU A 184 8.01 8.57 -13.02
C LEU A 184 7.20 9.50 -12.11
N LYS A 185 6.06 9.00 -11.59
CA LYS A 185 5.12 9.80 -10.78
C LYS A 185 4.58 9.00 -9.60
N PRO A 186 4.44 9.61 -8.42
CA PRO A 186 3.71 9.02 -7.31
C PRO A 186 2.21 8.89 -7.67
N LYS A 187 1.55 7.90 -7.10
CA LYS A 187 0.15 7.59 -7.42
C LYS A 187 -0.68 7.63 -6.14
N LEU A 188 -1.59 8.60 -6.08
CA LEU A 188 -2.50 8.81 -4.96
C LEU A 188 -3.93 8.92 -5.47
N SER A 189 -4.89 8.45 -4.67
CA SER A 189 -6.31 8.59 -4.95
C SER A 189 -7.11 8.61 -3.66
N MET A 190 -8.22 9.35 -3.64
CA MET A 190 -9.11 9.42 -2.50
C MET A 190 -10.56 9.41 -2.93
N SER A 191 -11.42 9.02 -2.00
CA SER A 191 -12.86 9.19 -2.09
C SER A 191 -13.44 9.35 -0.69
N GLU A 192 -14.50 10.11 -0.59
CA GLU A 192 -15.36 10.19 0.58
C GLU A 192 -16.71 9.58 0.23
N CYS A 193 -17.33 8.85 1.17
CA CYS A 193 -18.64 8.28 0.96
C CYS A 193 -19.39 8.09 2.29
N LYS A 194 -20.63 7.61 2.22
CA LYS A 194 -21.43 7.33 3.42
C LYS A 194 -21.66 5.83 3.59
N ILE A 195 -21.53 5.36 4.84
CA ILE A 195 -22.03 4.06 5.31
C ILE A 195 -23.20 4.35 6.28
N GLY A 196 -24.43 4.09 5.83
CA GLY A 196 -25.61 4.64 6.50
C GLY A 196 -25.61 6.15 6.39
N THR A 197 -25.68 6.85 7.53
CA THR A 197 -25.62 8.32 7.61
C THR A 197 -24.21 8.87 7.87
N HIS A 198 -23.22 7.99 8.14
CA HIS A 198 -21.89 8.39 8.57
C HIS A 198 -20.94 8.52 7.38
N THR A 199 -20.27 9.65 7.29
CA THR A 199 -19.20 9.87 6.32
C THR A 199 -17.98 9.05 6.69
N VAL A 200 -17.32 8.45 5.70
CA VAL A 200 -16.08 7.69 5.81
C VAL A 200 -15.13 8.03 4.67
N ASN A 201 -13.85 8.00 4.97
CA ASN A 201 -12.78 8.32 4.03
C ASN A 201 -12.14 7.04 3.50
N ILE A 202 -11.70 7.10 2.24
CA ILE A 202 -10.94 6.05 1.57
C ILE A 202 -9.77 6.71 0.86
N TYR A 203 -8.55 6.48 1.34
CA TYR A 203 -7.32 7.02 0.76
C TYR A 203 -6.44 5.88 0.26
N GLY A 204 -5.82 6.07 -0.88
CA GLY A 204 -4.97 5.06 -1.47
C GLY A 204 -3.70 5.63 -2.07
N ILE A 205 -2.61 4.87 -1.93
CA ILE A 205 -1.37 5.10 -2.65
C ILE A 205 -0.97 3.82 -3.39
N ALA A 206 -0.29 3.97 -4.51
CA ALA A 206 0.24 2.84 -5.26
C ALA A 206 1.58 3.15 -5.92
N LYS A 207 2.29 2.10 -6.30
CA LYS A 207 3.48 2.16 -7.16
C LYS A 207 3.43 1.02 -8.18
N GLY A 208 4.09 1.24 -9.29
CA GLY A 208 4.29 0.30 -10.39
C GLY A 208 4.41 1.04 -11.70
N SER A 209 5.34 0.60 -12.55
CA SER A 209 5.57 1.11 -13.91
C SER A 209 6.08 0.01 -14.85
N GLY A 210 6.75 -1.02 -14.36
CA GLY A 210 7.18 -2.20 -15.11
C GLY A 210 6.86 -3.49 -14.36
N MET A 211 7.02 -4.64 -15.05
CA MET A 211 6.70 -5.97 -14.59
C MET A 211 5.21 -6.09 -14.21
N ILE A 212 4.31 -5.58 -15.09
CA ILE A 212 2.87 -5.50 -14.83
C ILE A 212 2.10 -6.38 -15.83
N TYR A 213 1.45 -7.42 -15.29
CA TYR A 213 0.60 -8.35 -16.01
C TYR A 213 -0.71 -8.58 -15.25
N PRO A 214 -1.87 -8.84 -15.91
CA PRO A 214 -3.11 -9.19 -15.24
C PRO A 214 -2.93 -10.33 -14.22
N ASN A 215 -3.76 -10.36 -13.18
CA ASN A 215 -3.67 -11.28 -12.04
C ASN A 215 -2.56 -10.98 -11.03
N MET A 216 -2.37 -9.71 -10.70
CA MET A 216 -1.38 -9.19 -9.78
C MET A 216 0.04 -9.25 -10.33
N GLY A 217 0.39 -8.26 -11.17
CA GLY A 217 1.75 -7.99 -11.65
C GLY A 217 2.29 -6.69 -11.05
N THR A 218 3.46 -6.71 -10.48
CA THR A 218 4.33 -5.68 -9.84
C THR A 218 3.66 -4.41 -9.34
N THR A 219 2.69 -4.56 -8.48
CA THR A 219 2.02 -3.42 -7.88
C THR A 219 2.04 -3.51 -6.37
N LEU A 220 2.50 -2.45 -5.72
CA LEU A 220 2.17 -2.20 -4.33
C LEU A 220 1.03 -1.19 -4.30
N GLY A 221 -0.10 -1.57 -3.69
CA GLY A 221 -1.25 -0.72 -3.49
C GLY A 221 -1.71 -0.78 -2.05
N PHE A 222 -1.79 0.35 -1.39
CA PHE A 222 -2.21 0.43 0.00
C PHE A 222 -3.38 1.39 0.12
N VAL A 223 -4.50 0.88 0.64
CA VAL A 223 -5.72 1.65 0.85
C VAL A 223 -6.01 1.72 2.34
N PHE A 224 -6.38 2.89 2.79
CA PHE A 224 -6.67 3.20 4.19
C PHE A 224 -8.09 3.76 4.29
N THR A 225 -8.81 3.36 5.33
CA THR A 225 -10.15 3.88 5.62
C THR A 225 -10.38 3.96 7.13
N ASP A 226 -11.05 4.99 7.56
CA ASP A 226 -11.55 5.14 8.94
C ASP A 226 -12.80 4.29 9.22
N ALA A 227 -13.48 3.80 8.18
CA ALA A 227 -14.68 2.99 8.28
C ALA A 227 -14.52 1.81 9.25
N LYS A 228 -15.56 1.52 10.04
CA LYS A 228 -15.59 0.38 10.96
C LYS A 228 -16.02 -0.88 10.22
N LEU A 229 -15.05 -1.66 9.75
CA LEU A 229 -15.28 -2.86 8.93
C LEU A 229 -14.42 -4.03 9.43
N LYS A 230 -15.02 -5.23 9.47
CA LYS A 230 -14.32 -6.48 9.83
C LYS A 230 -13.39 -6.95 8.69
N SER A 231 -12.28 -7.58 9.02
CA SER A 231 -11.34 -8.15 8.02
C SER A 231 -12.00 -9.11 7.03
N SER A 232 -13.00 -9.88 7.47
CA SER A 232 -13.77 -10.78 6.59
C SER A 232 -14.59 -10.02 5.53
N VAL A 233 -15.17 -8.88 5.90
CA VAL A 233 -15.91 -7.99 5.00
C VAL A 233 -14.92 -7.33 4.02
N LEU A 234 -13.83 -6.78 4.52
CA LEU A 234 -12.76 -6.18 3.70
C LEU A 234 -12.22 -7.17 2.67
N LYS A 235 -11.98 -8.44 3.09
CA LYS A 235 -11.47 -9.50 2.19
C LYS A 235 -12.43 -9.76 1.03
N GLN A 236 -13.73 -9.88 1.30
CA GLN A 236 -14.73 -10.15 0.27
C GLN A 236 -14.87 -8.97 -0.70
N ILE A 237 -14.87 -7.73 -0.19
CA ILE A 237 -14.97 -6.53 -1.02
C ILE A 237 -13.71 -6.36 -1.87
N LEU A 238 -12.52 -6.46 -1.26
CA LEU A 238 -11.24 -6.32 -1.99
C LEU A 238 -11.12 -7.37 -3.09
N SER A 239 -11.39 -8.65 -2.79
CA SER A 239 -11.29 -9.75 -3.76
C SER A 239 -12.19 -9.58 -4.99
N LYS A 240 -13.32 -8.88 -4.86
CA LYS A 240 -14.19 -8.56 -5.98
C LYS A 240 -13.64 -7.37 -6.78
N ASN A 241 -13.27 -6.30 -6.10
CA ASN A 241 -12.84 -5.06 -6.75
C ASN A 241 -11.50 -5.22 -7.48
N ILE A 242 -10.59 -6.06 -6.98
CA ILE A 242 -9.28 -6.24 -7.60
C ILE A 242 -9.36 -6.79 -9.03
N LYS A 243 -10.39 -7.60 -9.32
CA LYS A 243 -10.56 -8.23 -10.64
C LYS A 243 -10.71 -7.23 -11.77
N THR A 244 -11.44 -6.15 -11.53
CA THR A 244 -11.77 -5.11 -12.53
C THR A 244 -10.91 -3.85 -12.35
N THR A 245 -9.88 -3.91 -11.53
CA THR A 245 -8.97 -2.79 -11.27
C THR A 245 -7.52 -3.21 -11.50
N PHE A 246 -6.76 -3.57 -10.48
CA PHE A 246 -5.35 -3.95 -10.62
C PHE A 246 -5.13 -5.24 -11.43
N ASN A 247 -6.07 -6.18 -11.42
CA ASN A 247 -5.99 -7.38 -12.28
C ASN A 247 -6.40 -7.14 -13.74
N ALA A 248 -6.84 -5.93 -14.07
CA ALA A 248 -7.26 -5.56 -15.42
C ALA A 248 -6.28 -4.61 -16.12
N ILE A 249 -5.06 -4.48 -15.62
CA ILE A 249 -4.01 -3.66 -16.24
C ILE A 249 -2.81 -4.51 -16.65
N SER A 250 -2.13 -4.08 -17.72
CA SER A 250 -0.85 -4.65 -18.18
C SER A 250 0.03 -3.55 -18.74
N CYS A 251 1.35 -3.69 -18.61
CA CYS A 251 2.34 -2.82 -19.25
C CYS A 251 3.27 -3.61 -20.17
N ASP A 252 3.91 -4.65 -19.68
CA ASP A 252 4.97 -5.41 -20.34
C ASP A 252 4.73 -6.93 -20.34
N GLY A 253 3.70 -7.41 -19.67
CA GLY A 253 3.32 -8.83 -19.65
C GLY A 253 4.09 -9.68 -18.63
N ASP A 254 4.93 -9.08 -17.77
CA ASP A 254 5.71 -9.81 -16.77
C ASP A 254 5.00 -9.88 -15.41
N THR A 255 5.10 -11.04 -14.73
CA THR A 255 4.49 -11.25 -13.41
C THR A 255 5.52 -11.04 -12.29
N SER A 256 5.20 -10.17 -11.34
CA SER A 256 6.06 -9.86 -10.21
C SER A 256 6.05 -10.90 -9.10
N THR A 257 7.15 -10.91 -8.34
CA THR A 257 7.33 -11.70 -7.13
C THR A 257 6.74 -11.05 -5.87
N ASN A 258 6.36 -9.75 -5.94
CA ASN A 258 6.16 -8.90 -4.75
C ASN A 258 4.79 -8.23 -4.65
N ASP A 259 3.87 -8.50 -5.59
CA ASP A 259 2.60 -7.79 -5.59
C ASP A 259 1.83 -7.93 -4.30
N MET A 260 1.36 -6.81 -3.84
CA MET A 260 0.50 -6.71 -2.67
C MET A 260 -0.46 -5.53 -2.84
N VAL A 261 -1.76 -5.80 -2.84
CA VAL A 261 -2.78 -4.78 -2.61
C VAL A 261 -3.44 -5.07 -1.29
N ALA A 262 -3.40 -4.10 -0.39
CA ALA A 262 -3.94 -4.22 0.95
C ALA A 262 -4.88 -3.05 1.29
N ILE A 263 -5.93 -3.35 2.04
CA ILE A 263 -6.83 -2.36 2.64
C ILE A 263 -6.76 -2.47 4.16
N PHE A 264 -6.64 -1.31 4.82
CA PHE A 264 -6.58 -1.16 6.26
C PHE A 264 -7.75 -0.31 6.75
N SER A 265 -8.49 -0.82 7.74
CA SER A 265 -9.62 -0.14 8.37
C SER A 265 -9.25 0.15 9.81
N THR A 266 -9.13 1.43 10.16
CA THR A 266 -8.76 1.88 11.51
C THR A 266 -9.92 1.78 12.49
N ASN A 267 -11.14 1.66 11.99
CA ASN A 267 -12.38 1.59 12.77
C ASN A 267 -12.66 2.83 13.65
N THR A 268 -12.16 3.99 13.24
CA THR A 268 -12.32 5.24 13.99
C THR A 268 -13.62 5.98 13.64
N ALA A 269 -14.19 5.72 12.46
CA ALA A 269 -15.50 6.25 12.10
C ALA A 269 -16.62 5.61 12.93
N ASN A 270 -17.67 6.39 13.20
CA ASN A 270 -18.83 5.98 13.99
C ASN A 270 -19.92 5.27 13.16
N ASN A 271 -19.58 4.75 11.99
CA ASN A 271 -20.56 4.03 11.18
C ASN A 271 -21.05 2.75 11.90
N PRO A 272 -22.29 2.32 11.63
CA PRO A 272 -22.85 1.13 12.27
C PRO A 272 -22.06 -0.13 11.89
N GLU A 273 -22.07 -1.11 12.76
CA GLU A 273 -21.40 -2.38 12.53
C GLU A 273 -21.94 -3.07 11.27
N ILE A 274 -21.02 -3.46 10.41
CA ILE A 274 -21.31 -4.21 9.19
C ILE A 274 -20.93 -5.67 9.39
N LYS A 275 -21.91 -6.57 9.27
CA LYS A 275 -21.72 -8.01 9.52
C LYS A 275 -21.25 -8.78 8.29
N ASN A 276 -21.66 -8.37 7.10
CA ASN A 276 -21.31 -9.05 5.84
C ASN A 276 -21.17 -8.07 4.68
N SER A 277 -20.54 -8.49 3.59
CA SER A 277 -20.28 -7.66 2.40
C SER A 277 -21.49 -7.38 1.50
N ARG A 278 -22.65 -8.00 1.77
CA ARG A 278 -23.90 -7.79 1.03
C ARG A 278 -24.82 -6.76 1.72
N ASP A 279 -24.37 -6.20 2.85
CA ASP A 279 -25.13 -5.16 3.56
C ASP A 279 -25.38 -3.98 2.61
N PRO A 280 -26.66 -3.59 2.39
CA PRO A 280 -27.00 -2.54 1.43
C PRO A 280 -26.36 -1.18 1.78
N ARG A 281 -26.04 -0.93 3.04
CA ARG A 281 -25.35 0.27 3.51
C ARG A 281 -23.93 0.41 2.93
N LEU A 282 -23.32 -0.68 2.47
CA LEU A 282 -21.99 -0.70 1.84
C LEU A 282 -21.99 -0.31 0.38
N LYS A 283 -23.14 -0.13 -0.27
CA LYS A 283 -23.21 0.13 -1.72
C LYS A 283 -22.29 1.27 -2.14
N ASN A 284 -22.39 2.42 -1.47
CA ASN A 284 -21.55 3.58 -1.77
C ASN A 284 -20.08 3.35 -1.44
N PHE A 285 -19.78 2.71 -0.30
CA PHE A 285 -18.40 2.36 0.08
C PHE A 285 -17.74 1.44 -0.96
N ILE A 286 -18.43 0.40 -1.42
CA ILE A 286 -17.91 -0.54 -2.43
C ILE A 286 -17.63 0.19 -3.73
N LYS A 287 -18.55 1.09 -4.16
CA LYS A 287 -18.35 1.92 -5.35
C LYS A 287 -17.14 2.84 -5.20
N SER A 288 -17.07 3.60 -4.10
CA SER A 288 -15.97 4.53 -3.84
C SER A 288 -14.62 3.81 -3.72
N LEU A 289 -14.58 2.64 -3.09
CA LEU A 289 -13.38 1.81 -3.05
C LEU A 289 -12.97 1.33 -4.46
N HIS A 290 -13.94 0.91 -5.28
CA HIS A 290 -13.69 0.56 -6.66
C HIS A 290 -13.09 1.74 -7.44
N ASP A 291 -13.65 2.93 -7.29
CA ASP A 291 -13.20 4.13 -8.00
C ASP A 291 -11.76 4.51 -7.58
N VAL A 292 -11.42 4.42 -6.29
CA VAL A 292 -10.05 4.62 -5.79
C VAL A 292 -9.08 3.59 -6.37
N LEU A 293 -9.42 2.31 -6.31
CA LEU A 293 -8.57 1.23 -6.84
C LEU A 293 -8.40 1.34 -8.35
N LEU A 294 -9.47 1.66 -9.09
CA LEU A 294 -9.43 1.83 -10.54
C LEU A 294 -8.58 3.05 -10.94
N ASN A 295 -8.70 4.16 -10.22
CA ASN A 295 -7.89 5.35 -10.45
C ASN A 295 -6.40 5.04 -10.25
N LEU A 296 -6.04 4.36 -9.15
CA LEU A 296 -4.66 3.94 -8.89
C LEU A 296 -4.14 2.98 -9.96
N ALA A 297 -4.94 1.98 -10.36
CA ALA A 297 -4.57 1.03 -11.41
C ALA A 297 -4.33 1.72 -12.76
N LYS A 298 -5.20 2.66 -13.15
CA LYS A 298 -5.01 3.46 -14.36
C LYS A 298 -3.74 4.31 -14.31
N ARG A 299 -3.41 4.90 -13.15
CA ARG A 299 -2.15 5.66 -12.95
C ARG A 299 -0.93 4.78 -13.08
N VAL A 300 -0.99 3.53 -12.57
CA VAL A 300 0.08 2.54 -12.75
C VAL A 300 0.26 2.22 -14.23
N ALA A 301 -0.81 1.88 -14.96
CA ALA A 301 -0.73 1.56 -16.38
C ALA A 301 -0.27 2.77 -17.25
N ALA A 302 -0.69 3.98 -16.89
CA ALA A 302 -0.30 5.19 -17.60
C ALA A 302 1.16 5.59 -17.38
N ASP A 303 1.78 5.12 -16.30
CA ASP A 303 3.18 5.35 -15.94
C ASP A 303 4.08 4.18 -16.37
N GLY A 304 3.60 3.30 -17.25
CA GLY A 304 4.34 2.15 -17.74
C GLY A 304 5.70 2.54 -18.32
N GLU A 305 6.74 1.76 -18.03
CA GLU A 305 8.11 1.99 -18.53
C GLU A 305 8.11 2.06 -20.05
N GLY A 306 8.62 3.16 -20.62
CA GLY A 306 8.63 3.40 -22.07
C GLY A 306 7.27 3.66 -22.71
N ALA A 307 6.17 3.68 -21.95
CA ALA A 307 4.84 3.87 -22.49
C ALA A 307 4.63 5.27 -23.05
N SER A 308 4.26 5.36 -24.31
CA SER A 308 3.88 6.60 -25.01
C SER A 308 2.36 6.78 -25.12
N LYS A 309 1.58 5.74 -24.85
CA LYS A 309 0.11 5.72 -24.99
C LYS A 309 -0.52 4.96 -23.83
N PHE A 310 -1.72 5.41 -23.44
CA PHE A 310 -2.61 4.68 -22.55
C PHE A 310 -3.81 4.15 -23.38
N ILE A 311 -3.93 2.84 -23.46
CA ILE A 311 -4.95 2.16 -24.28
C ILE A 311 -5.97 1.50 -23.36
N THR A 312 -7.25 1.69 -23.64
CA THR A 312 -8.31 0.96 -22.95
C THR A 312 -8.97 -0.02 -23.93
N ILE A 313 -8.91 -1.30 -23.60
CA ILE A 313 -9.60 -2.36 -24.35
C ILE A 313 -10.87 -2.73 -23.58
N ARG A 314 -11.99 -2.76 -24.27
CA ARG A 314 -13.28 -3.18 -23.70
C ARG A 314 -13.83 -4.35 -24.51
N SER A 315 -13.98 -5.49 -23.87
CA SER A 315 -14.69 -6.64 -24.42
C SER A 315 -16.17 -6.56 -24.01
N ASN A 316 -17.07 -6.75 -24.98
CA ASN A 316 -18.52 -6.70 -24.76
C ASN A 316 -19.19 -7.97 -25.33
N LYS A 317 -20.32 -8.33 -24.74
CA LYS A 317 -21.17 -9.48 -25.21
C LYS A 317 -20.44 -10.84 -25.12
N CYS A 318 -19.45 -11.01 -24.27
CA CYS A 318 -18.85 -12.30 -23.98
C CYS A 318 -19.84 -13.18 -23.20
N LYS A 319 -19.77 -14.49 -23.38
CA LYS A 319 -20.65 -15.44 -22.67
C LYS A 319 -20.41 -15.43 -21.18
N THR A 320 -19.15 -15.28 -20.76
CA THR A 320 -18.75 -15.20 -19.35
C THR A 320 -17.72 -14.10 -19.13
N GLU A 321 -17.54 -13.67 -17.87
CA GLU A 321 -16.45 -12.75 -17.48
C GLU A 321 -15.06 -13.33 -17.76
N LYS A 322 -14.94 -14.66 -17.84
CA LYS A 322 -13.68 -15.34 -18.14
C LYS A 322 -13.31 -15.24 -19.63
N ASP A 323 -14.31 -15.15 -20.50
CA ASP A 323 -14.12 -15.05 -21.94
C ASP A 323 -13.84 -13.60 -22.37
N ALA A 324 -14.09 -12.64 -21.50
CA ALA A 324 -13.80 -11.21 -21.70
C ALA A 324 -12.35 -10.86 -21.38
#